data_7723a8185244693a2dc0040b0360ec99
#
_entry.id   7723a8185244693a2dc0040b0360ec99
#
_cell.length_a   1.000
_cell.length_b   1.000
_cell.length_c   1.000
_cell.angle_alpha   90.00
_cell.angle_beta   90.00
_cell.angle_gamma   90.00
#
_symmetry.space_group_name_H-M   'P 1'
#
loop_
_entity.id
_entity.type
_entity.pdbx_description
1 polymer ?
#
loop_
_entity_poly.entity_id
_entity_poly.type
_entity_poly.pdbx_seq_one_letter_code
_entity_poly.pdbx_strand_id
1 'polypeptide(L)'
;MDPRLLTQLAIIVELQSITRAAKRLNVTQPTLSRTVKVIEDKVGGAVLNRDRYGVTPTDIGRRLADEGRRILRRTQGAEKMIQEWKHGLNGEIRVGVGPMIATTIMGDFLATTLAETPKYGIKLFCDYASRLVDLLRENELDIAIIPVKLNLSDDQLHREELF
;
A
#
# COMPACT_ATOMS: atom_id res chain seq x y z
N MET A 1 6.26 15.79 -11.15
CA MET A 1 6.89 14.53 -11.66
C MET A 1 5.77 13.62 -12.14
N ASP A 2 5.93 12.95 -13.28
CA ASP A 2 4.93 11.99 -13.76
C ASP A 2 4.87 10.78 -12.78
N PRO A 3 3.68 10.43 -12.24
CA PRO A 3 3.53 9.29 -11.33
C PRO A 3 4.04 7.96 -11.90
N ARG A 4 3.97 7.79 -13.21
CA ARG A 4 4.47 6.58 -13.89
C ARG A 4 5.97 6.35 -13.68
N LEU A 5 6.76 7.42 -13.59
CA LEU A 5 8.20 7.30 -13.34
C LEU A 5 8.46 6.71 -11.96
N LEU A 6 7.69 7.15 -10.95
CA LEU A 6 7.83 6.63 -9.57
C LEU A 6 7.40 5.18 -9.46
N THR A 7 6.30 4.79 -10.11
CA THR A 7 5.84 3.38 -10.11
C THR A 7 6.85 2.47 -10.81
N GLN A 8 7.47 2.92 -11.90
CA GLN A 8 8.53 2.17 -12.57
C GLN A 8 9.78 2.04 -11.70
N LEU A 9 10.19 3.11 -10.99
CA LEU A 9 11.30 3.06 -10.02
C LEU A 9 11.00 2.06 -8.90
N ALA A 10 9.78 2.06 -8.35
CA ALA A 10 9.37 1.12 -7.31
C ALA A 10 9.57 -0.34 -7.74
N ILE A 11 9.18 -0.68 -8.97
CA ILE A 11 9.34 -2.04 -9.51
C ILE A 11 10.82 -2.38 -9.77
N ILE A 12 11.64 -1.42 -10.19
CA ILE A 12 13.10 -1.63 -10.32
C ILE A 12 13.72 -1.96 -8.96
N VAL A 13 13.37 -1.18 -7.94
CA VAL A 13 13.89 -1.38 -6.57
C VAL A 13 13.41 -2.70 -5.98
N GLU A 14 12.16 -3.09 -6.18
CA GLU A 14 11.60 -4.37 -5.74
C GLU A 14 12.36 -5.55 -6.36
N LEU A 15 12.61 -5.51 -7.67
CA LEU A 15 13.25 -6.59 -8.39
C LEU A 15 14.79 -6.51 -8.39
N GLN A 16 15.37 -5.42 -7.91
CA GLN A 16 16.83 -5.17 -7.91
C GLN A 16 17.48 -5.38 -9.28
N SER A 17 16.71 -5.21 -10.37
CA SER A 17 17.15 -5.46 -11.73
C SER A 17 16.32 -4.68 -12.75
N ILE A 18 16.95 -3.81 -13.51
CA ILE A 18 16.29 -3.05 -14.58
C ILE A 18 15.75 -3.99 -15.66
N THR A 19 16.49 -5.06 -15.99
CA THR A 19 16.08 -6.03 -17.02
C THR A 19 14.85 -6.83 -16.59
N ARG A 20 14.81 -7.30 -15.34
CA ARG A 20 13.62 -8.00 -14.81
C ARG A 20 12.43 -7.06 -14.69
N ALA A 21 12.66 -5.84 -14.25
CA ALA A 21 11.62 -4.80 -14.16
C ALA A 21 11.04 -4.46 -15.56
N ALA A 22 11.90 -4.33 -16.57
CA ALA A 22 11.47 -4.08 -17.94
C ALA A 22 10.56 -5.20 -18.47
N LYS A 23 10.92 -6.47 -18.22
CA LYS A 23 10.09 -7.63 -18.57
C LYS A 23 8.73 -7.58 -17.85
N ARG A 24 8.70 -7.31 -16.54
CA ARG A 24 7.46 -7.24 -15.77
C ARG A 24 6.55 -6.10 -16.23
N LEU A 25 7.13 -4.98 -16.67
CA LEU A 25 6.41 -3.81 -17.17
C LEU A 25 6.07 -3.90 -18.66
N ASN A 26 6.49 -4.96 -19.34
CA ASN A 26 6.32 -5.14 -20.79
C ASN A 26 6.88 -3.95 -21.61
N VAL A 27 8.05 -3.46 -21.20
CA VAL A 27 8.82 -2.42 -21.90
C VAL A 27 10.25 -2.86 -22.18
N THR A 28 10.97 -2.11 -23.01
CA THR A 28 12.39 -2.41 -23.25
C THR A 28 13.28 -1.90 -22.11
N GLN A 29 14.40 -2.58 -21.86
CA GLN A 29 15.37 -2.17 -20.84
C GLN A 29 15.93 -0.74 -21.12
N PRO A 30 16.24 -0.31 -22.36
CA PRO A 30 16.63 1.07 -22.64
C PRO A 30 15.57 2.09 -22.26
N THR A 31 14.28 1.79 -22.49
CA THR A 31 13.17 2.65 -22.08
C THR A 31 13.18 2.86 -20.56
N LEU A 32 13.32 1.78 -19.79
CA LEU A 32 13.31 1.85 -18.34
C LEU A 32 14.58 2.52 -17.79
N SER A 33 15.73 2.33 -18.44
CA SER A 33 16.96 3.07 -18.10
C SER A 33 16.82 4.58 -18.35
N ARG A 34 16.10 4.97 -19.40
CA ARG A 34 15.78 6.38 -19.65
C ARG A 34 14.86 6.94 -18.57
N THR A 35 13.89 6.18 -18.11
CA THR A 35 13.05 6.57 -16.95
C THR A 35 13.90 6.90 -15.73
N VAL A 36 14.86 6.04 -15.37
CA VAL A 36 15.77 6.29 -14.24
C VAL A 36 16.53 7.60 -14.45
N LYS A 37 17.11 7.80 -15.65
CA LYS A 37 17.83 9.03 -15.96
C LYS A 37 16.96 10.28 -15.82
N VAL A 38 15.73 10.26 -16.30
CA VAL A 38 14.78 11.40 -16.14
C VAL A 38 14.51 11.71 -14.66
N ILE A 39 14.45 10.71 -13.81
CA ILE A 39 14.30 10.91 -12.36
C ILE A 39 15.60 11.51 -11.79
N GLU A 40 16.74 10.96 -12.13
CA GLU A 40 18.07 11.43 -11.70
C GLU A 40 18.34 12.88 -12.09
N ASP A 41 17.98 13.26 -13.34
CA ASP A 41 18.10 14.65 -13.81
C ASP A 41 17.20 15.60 -12.99
N LYS A 42 16.01 15.16 -12.58
CA LYS A 42 15.09 15.97 -11.73
C LYS A 42 15.56 16.09 -10.29
N VAL A 43 16.19 15.05 -9.77
CA VAL A 43 16.72 14.99 -8.40
C VAL A 43 18.05 15.70 -8.27
N GLY A 44 18.79 15.81 -9.38
CA GLY A 44 20.16 16.33 -9.40
C GLY A 44 21.20 15.33 -8.86
N GLY A 45 20.89 14.03 -8.87
CA GLY A 45 21.80 12.99 -8.39
C GLY A 45 21.29 11.58 -8.63
N ALA A 46 22.13 10.59 -8.34
CA ALA A 46 21.80 9.19 -8.55
C ALA A 46 20.65 8.73 -7.61
N VAL A 47 19.68 8.01 -8.17
CA VAL A 47 18.62 7.35 -7.40
C VAL A 47 18.86 5.84 -7.24
N LEU A 48 19.75 5.26 -8.03
CA LEU A 48 20.17 3.87 -7.96
C LEU A 48 21.71 3.76 -7.95
N ASN A 49 22.22 2.91 -7.08
CA ASN A 49 23.57 2.38 -7.17
C ASN A 49 23.55 1.16 -8.09
N ARG A 50 24.58 1.03 -8.93
CA ARG A 50 24.71 -0.11 -9.86
C ARG A 50 25.98 -0.86 -9.55
N ASP A 51 25.87 -2.15 -9.39
CA ASP A 51 27.02 -3.03 -9.22
C ASP A 51 26.88 -4.31 -10.06
N ARG A 52 27.83 -5.23 -9.91
CA ARG A 52 27.83 -6.50 -10.64
C ARG A 52 26.68 -7.45 -10.24
N TYR A 53 26.02 -7.16 -9.12
CA TYR A 53 24.93 -8.01 -8.60
C TYR A 53 23.55 -7.45 -8.95
N GLY A 54 23.48 -6.18 -9.43
CA GLY A 54 22.23 -5.56 -9.82
C GLY A 54 22.15 -4.08 -9.49
N VAL A 55 21.00 -3.65 -9.02
CA VAL A 55 20.75 -2.25 -8.64
C VAL A 55 20.16 -2.18 -7.24
N THR A 56 20.67 -1.24 -6.44
CA THR A 56 20.12 -0.92 -5.11
C THR A 56 19.75 0.56 -5.05
N PRO A 57 18.71 0.95 -4.31
CA PRO A 57 18.32 2.35 -4.22
C PRO A 57 19.30 3.14 -3.34
N THR A 58 19.55 4.40 -3.71
CA THR A 58 20.09 5.42 -2.79
C THR A 58 19.02 5.83 -1.78
N ASP A 59 19.35 6.65 -0.78
CA ASP A 59 18.35 7.11 0.20
C ASP A 59 17.20 7.86 -0.46
N ILE A 60 17.50 8.77 -1.39
CA ILE A 60 16.44 9.46 -2.15
C ILE A 60 15.71 8.49 -3.08
N GLY A 61 16.41 7.55 -3.70
CA GLY A 61 15.81 6.52 -4.54
C GLY A 61 14.83 5.65 -3.78
N ARG A 62 15.14 5.30 -2.53
CA ARG A 62 14.25 4.53 -1.63
C ARG A 62 12.98 5.30 -1.34
N ARG A 63 13.09 6.57 -0.93
CA ARG A 63 11.93 7.44 -0.66
C ARG A 63 11.02 7.59 -1.88
N LEU A 64 11.59 7.81 -3.06
CA LEU A 64 10.83 7.92 -4.30
C LEU A 64 10.17 6.59 -4.71
N ALA A 65 10.84 5.46 -4.47
CA ALA A 65 10.26 4.15 -4.70
C ALA A 65 9.10 3.86 -3.72
N ASP A 66 9.19 4.31 -2.46
CA ASP A 66 8.08 4.21 -1.49
C ASP A 66 6.85 4.98 -1.98
N GLU A 67 7.03 6.20 -2.48
CA GLU A 67 5.92 6.95 -3.11
C GLU A 67 5.36 6.21 -4.34
N GLY A 68 6.23 5.63 -5.17
CA GLY A 68 5.80 4.80 -6.29
C GLY A 68 4.96 3.60 -5.87
N ARG A 69 5.32 2.93 -4.77
CA ARG A 69 4.52 1.84 -4.17
C ARG A 69 3.16 2.31 -3.69
N ARG A 70 3.08 3.49 -3.04
CA ARG A 70 1.80 4.09 -2.61
C ARG A 70 0.88 4.36 -3.80
N ILE A 71 1.42 4.90 -4.90
CA ILE A 71 0.66 5.15 -6.13
C ILE A 71 0.13 3.82 -6.71
N LEU A 72 0.97 2.80 -6.82
CA LEU A 72 0.57 1.47 -7.32
C LEU A 72 -0.59 0.89 -6.49
N ARG A 73 -0.49 0.92 -5.16
CA ARG A 73 -1.55 0.44 -4.27
C ARG A 73 -2.86 1.19 -4.46
N ARG A 74 -2.81 2.52 -4.57
CA ARG A 74 -4.01 3.35 -4.81
C ARG A 74 -4.67 3.03 -6.14
N THR A 75 -3.89 2.84 -7.20
CA THR A 75 -4.41 2.45 -8.52
C THR A 75 -5.07 1.07 -8.48
N GLN A 76 -4.43 0.09 -7.84
CA GLN A 76 -5.00 -1.24 -7.64
C GLN A 76 -6.30 -1.20 -6.82
N GLY A 77 -6.35 -0.33 -5.79
CA GLY A 77 -7.58 -0.10 -5.02
C GLY A 77 -8.72 0.45 -5.88
N ALA A 78 -8.43 1.39 -6.78
CA ALA A 78 -9.42 1.92 -7.71
C ALA A 78 -9.91 0.86 -8.71
N GLU A 79 -9.00 0.04 -9.25
CA GLU A 79 -9.36 -1.07 -10.14
C GLU A 79 -10.26 -2.09 -9.42
N LYS A 80 -9.92 -2.42 -8.16
CA LYS A 80 -10.75 -3.30 -7.33
C LYS A 80 -12.15 -2.73 -7.12
N MET A 81 -12.26 -1.43 -6.78
CA MET A 81 -13.54 -0.73 -6.62
C MET A 81 -14.41 -0.82 -7.88
N ILE A 82 -13.81 -0.68 -9.07
CA ILE A 82 -14.52 -0.82 -10.34
C ILE A 82 -15.06 -2.24 -10.52
N GLN A 83 -14.28 -3.26 -10.15
CA GLN A 83 -14.74 -4.65 -10.23
C GLN A 83 -15.86 -4.93 -9.24
N GLU A 84 -15.77 -4.47 -8.01
CA GLU A 84 -16.81 -4.59 -6.99
C GLU A 84 -18.12 -3.93 -7.44
N TRP A 85 -18.03 -2.72 -7.99
CA TRP A 85 -19.18 -2.03 -8.58
C TRP A 85 -19.86 -2.84 -9.67
N LYS A 86 -19.08 -3.44 -10.60
CA LYS A 86 -19.61 -4.28 -11.69
C LYS A 86 -20.34 -5.53 -11.17
N HIS A 87 -19.96 -6.04 -10.01
CA HIS A 87 -20.59 -7.20 -9.38
C HIS A 87 -21.73 -6.83 -8.41
N GLY A 88 -22.13 -5.56 -8.35
CA GLY A 88 -23.21 -5.09 -7.49
C GLY A 88 -22.86 -5.06 -6.00
N LEU A 89 -21.58 -5.11 -5.66
CA LEU A 89 -21.09 -4.92 -4.30
C LEU A 89 -20.92 -3.43 -4.02
N ASN A 90 -21.40 -2.96 -2.87
CA ASN A 90 -21.27 -1.56 -2.47
C ASN A 90 -19.88 -1.20 -1.93
N GLY A 91 -18.95 -2.13 -1.94
CA GLY A 91 -17.57 -1.97 -1.52
C GLY A 91 -17.12 -3.01 -0.50
N GLU A 92 -15.84 -2.97 -0.13
CA GLU A 92 -15.21 -3.78 0.90
C GLU A 92 -14.60 -2.85 1.95
N ILE A 93 -14.95 -3.06 3.23
CA ILE A 93 -14.34 -2.36 4.37
C ILE A 93 -13.20 -3.22 4.91
N ARG A 94 -12.01 -2.66 5.00
CA ARG A 94 -10.81 -3.33 5.52
C ARG A 94 -10.62 -2.95 6.97
N VAL A 95 -10.84 -3.92 7.86
CA VAL A 95 -10.80 -3.72 9.31
C VAL A 95 -9.60 -4.44 9.91
N GLY A 96 -8.74 -3.70 10.60
CA GLY A 96 -7.63 -4.24 11.38
C GLY A 96 -8.02 -4.41 12.84
N VAL A 97 -7.70 -5.55 13.43
CA VAL A 97 -7.99 -5.81 14.86
C VAL A 97 -6.82 -6.49 15.54
N GLY A 98 -6.64 -6.21 16.83
CA GLY A 98 -5.68 -6.97 17.65
C GLY A 98 -6.13 -8.42 17.85
N PRO A 99 -5.20 -9.37 18.12
CA PRO A 99 -5.50 -10.80 18.27
C PRO A 99 -6.59 -11.09 19.31
N MET A 100 -6.60 -10.39 20.43
CA MET A 100 -7.59 -10.57 21.48
C MET A 100 -9.00 -10.20 20.99
N ILE A 101 -9.15 -9.07 20.30
CA ILE A 101 -10.43 -8.61 19.76
C ILE A 101 -10.91 -9.55 18.66
N ALA A 102 -9.99 -10.03 17.81
CA ALA A 102 -10.31 -10.96 16.74
C ALA A 102 -10.95 -12.27 17.27
N THR A 103 -10.47 -12.77 18.41
CA THR A 103 -10.94 -14.05 18.98
C THR A 103 -12.16 -13.92 19.89
N THR A 104 -12.44 -12.72 20.43
CA THR A 104 -13.50 -12.55 21.44
C THR A 104 -14.78 -11.93 20.89
N ILE A 105 -14.67 -10.89 20.05
CA ILE A 105 -15.83 -10.06 19.68
C ILE A 105 -16.14 -10.15 18.19
N MET A 106 -15.11 -10.36 17.33
CA MET A 106 -15.29 -10.21 15.90
C MET A 106 -16.22 -11.26 15.27
N GLY A 107 -16.32 -12.45 15.83
CA GLY A 107 -17.18 -13.51 15.31
C GLY A 107 -18.65 -13.09 15.30
N ASP A 108 -19.17 -12.68 16.44
CA ASP A 108 -20.57 -12.25 16.61
C ASP A 108 -20.84 -10.94 15.83
N PHE A 109 -19.91 -10.01 15.87
CA PHE A 109 -20.01 -8.74 15.11
C PHE A 109 -20.13 -9.00 13.60
N LEU A 110 -19.28 -9.86 13.04
CA LEU A 110 -19.32 -10.18 11.61
C LEU A 110 -20.61 -10.92 11.24
N ALA A 111 -21.04 -11.87 12.04
CA ALA A 111 -22.27 -12.60 11.79
C ALA A 111 -23.48 -11.66 11.72
N THR A 112 -23.61 -10.72 12.67
CA THR A 112 -24.70 -9.74 12.70
C THR A 112 -24.59 -8.75 11.52
N THR A 113 -23.41 -8.17 11.33
CA THR A 113 -23.22 -7.13 10.30
C THR A 113 -23.44 -7.65 8.88
N LEU A 114 -22.92 -8.85 8.57
CA LEU A 114 -23.08 -9.44 7.24
C LEU A 114 -24.52 -9.88 6.97
N ALA A 115 -25.28 -10.27 8.01
CA ALA A 115 -26.70 -10.57 7.87
C ALA A 115 -27.53 -9.31 7.56
N GLU A 116 -27.20 -8.19 8.17
CA GLU A 116 -27.92 -6.91 7.98
C GLU A 116 -27.51 -6.17 6.70
N THR A 117 -26.25 -6.32 6.29
CA THR A 117 -25.69 -5.59 5.14
C THR A 117 -25.00 -6.51 4.13
N PRO A 118 -25.76 -7.39 3.44
CA PRO A 118 -25.19 -8.43 2.57
C PRO A 118 -24.48 -7.89 1.31
N LYS A 119 -24.62 -6.58 1.02
CA LYS A 119 -23.99 -5.93 -0.15
C LYS A 119 -22.58 -5.38 0.14
N TYR A 120 -22.11 -5.46 1.38
CA TYR A 120 -20.77 -5.02 1.76
C TYR A 120 -19.88 -6.21 2.07
N GLY A 121 -18.63 -6.17 1.56
CA GLY A 121 -17.58 -7.09 1.98
C GLY A 121 -16.86 -6.54 3.22
N ILE A 122 -16.49 -7.42 4.16
CA ILE A 122 -15.59 -7.07 5.25
C ILE A 122 -14.34 -7.92 5.13
N LYS A 123 -13.18 -7.28 5.03
CA LYS A 123 -11.89 -7.94 5.05
C LYS A 123 -11.21 -7.68 6.38
N LEU A 124 -11.01 -8.74 7.15
CA LEU A 124 -10.41 -8.67 8.47
C LEU A 124 -8.90 -8.92 8.40
N PHE A 125 -8.14 -8.05 9.06
CA PHE A 125 -6.70 -8.17 9.26
C PHE A 125 -6.43 -8.30 10.76
N CYS A 126 -5.69 -9.32 11.14
CA CYS A 126 -5.30 -9.53 12.53
C CYS A 126 -3.80 -9.31 12.67
N ASP A 127 -3.41 -8.25 13.41
CA ASP A 127 -2.01 -7.94 13.67
C ASP A 127 -1.87 -7.11 14.96
N TYR A 128 -0.63 -6.80 15.35
CA TYR A 128 -0.34 -5.92 16.48
C TYR A 128 -0.61 -4.45 16.14
N ALA A 129 -0.93 -3.66 17.17
CA ALA A 129 -1.37 -2.28 17.03
C ALA A 129 -0.42 -1.40 16.20
N SER A 130 0.90 -1.52 16.38
CA SER A 130 1.88 -0.75 15.60
C SER A 130 1.77 -1.02 14.10
N ARG A 131 1.64 -2.30 13.73
CA ARG A 131 1.51 -2.68 12.31
C ARG A 131 0.17 -2.23 11.73
N LEU A 132 -0.92 -2.33 12.48
CA LEU A 132 -2.23 -1.87 12.06
C LEU A 132 -2.26 -0.35 11.81
N VAL A 133 -1.57 0.43 12.64
CA VAL A 133 -1.41 1.88 12.42
C VAL A 133 -0.62 2.17 11.14
N ASP A 134 0.45 1.43 10.88
CA ASP A 134 1.20 1.60 9.63
C ASP A 134 0.34 1.27 8.41
N LEU A 135 -0.47 0.21 8.48
CA LEU A 135 -1.41 -0.16 7.42
C LEU A 135 -2.50 0.90 7.20
N LEU A 136 -2.99 1.58 8.26
CA LEU A 136 -3.89 2.73 8.13
C LEU A 136 -3.19 3.89 7.40
N ARG A 137 -1.97 4.26 7.79
CA ARG A 137 -1.18 5.31 7.14
C ARG A 137 -0.90 5.02 5.67
N GLU A 138 -0.73 3.74 5.36
CA GLU A 138 -0.52 3.26 3.99
C GLU A 138 -1.82 3.14 3.19
N ASN A 139 -2.99 3.44 3.77
CA ASN A 139 -4.33 3.22 3.20
C ASN A 139 -4.58 1.74 2.83
N GLU A 140 -3.97 0.82 3.54
CA GLU A 140 -4.23 -0.62 3.41
C GLU A 140 -5.33 -1.11 4.34
N LEU A 141 -5.69 -0.31 5.35
CA LEU A 141 -6.88 -0.46 6.20
C LEU A 141 -7.74 0.81 6.12
N ASP A 142 -9.03 0.64 6.34
CA ASP A 142 -9.98 1.73 6.48
C ASP A 142 -10.25 2.04 7.96
N ILE A 143 -10.25 1.01 8.81
CA ILE A 143 -10.48 1.11 10.25
C ILE A 143 -9.48 0.18 10.96
N ALA A 144 -8.98 0.59 12.13
CA ALA A 144 -8.27 -0.29 13.06
C ALA A 144 -8.84 -0.16 14.47
N ILE A 145 -9.13 -1.30 15.10
CA ILE A 145 -9.58 -1.40 16.50
C ILE A 145 -8.39 -1.88 17.32
N ILE A 146 -7.83 -0.99 18.12
CA ILE A 146 -6.61 -1.19 18.88
C ILE A 146 -6.74 -0.70 20.32
N PRO A 147 -5.98 -1.25 21.29
CA PRO A 147 -5.97 -0.72 22.66
C PRO A 147 -5.47 0.73 22.73
N VAL A 148 -6.08 1.54 23.58
CA VAL A 148 -5.94 3.01 23.67
C VAL A 148 -4.54 3.52 24.04
N LYS A 149 -3.62 2.71 24.51
CA LYS A 149 -2.32 3.15 25.06
C LYS A 149 -1.27 3.61 24.04
N LEU A 150 -1.61 3.71 22.77
CA LEU A 150 -0.70 4.26 21.76
C LEU A 150 -0.84 5.79 21.70
N ASN A 151 0.24 6.50 22.04
CA ASN A 151 0.35 7.94 21.82
C ASN A 151 0.48 8.20 20.30
N LEU A 152 -0.65 8.23 19.62
CA LEU A 152 -0.75 8.56 18.20
C LEU A 152 -1.08 10.04 18.08
N SER A 153 -0.06 10.90 18.06
CA SER A 153 -0.19 12.26 17.54
C SER A 153 -0.04 12.19 16.02
N ASP A 154 -1.12 12.00 15.32
CA ASP A 154 -1.12 11.95 13.85
C ASP A 154 -2.35 12.65 13.33
N ASP A 155 -2.15 13.84 12.74
CA ASP A 155 -3.21 14.68 12.18
C ASP A 155 -3.94 14.03 10.97
N GLN A 156 -3.44 12.90 10.48
CA GLN A 156 -4.02 12.18 9.35
C GLN A 156 -5.00 11.09 9.76
N LEU A 157 -5.07 10.74 11.05
CA LEU A 157 -5.93 9.67 11.57
C LEU A 157 -6.98 10.24 12.50
N HIS A 158 -8.24 9.95 12.21
CA HIS A 158 -9.33 10.21 13.15
C HIS A 158 -9.36 9.11 14.22
N ARG A 159 -9.48 9.52 15.48
CA ARG A 159 -9.52 8.62 16.63
C ARG A 159 -10.83 8.78 17.38
N GLU A 160 -11.44 7.65 17.69
CA GLU A 160 -12.62 7.55 18.54
C GLU A 160 -12.40 6.52 19.64
N GLU A 161 -12.81 6.82 20.86
CA GLU A 161 -12.74 5.90 21.99
C GLU A 161 -14.09 5.18 22.11
N LEU A 162 -14.07 3.86 22.09
CA LEU A 162 -15.30 3.05 22.02
C LEU A 162 -15.83 2.68 23.42
N PHE A 163 -14.96 2.62 24.44
CA PHE A 163 -15.31 2.33 25.86
C PHE A 163 -14.11 2.58 26.79
#